data_6a338aad4c21c964c22be0fe4ab4aed5
#
_entry.id   6a338aad4c21c964c22be0fe4ab4aed5
#
_cell.length_a   1.000
_cell.length_b   1.000
_cell.length_c   1.000
_cell.angle_alpha   90.00
_cell.angle_beta   90.00
_cell.angle_gamma   90.00
#
_symmetry.space_group_name_H-M   'P 1'
#
loop_
_entity.id
_entity.type
_entity.pdbx_description
1 polymer ?
#
loop_
_entity_poly.entity_id
_entity_poly.type
_entity_poly.pdbx_seq_one_letter_code
_entity_poly.pdbx_strand_id
1 'polypeptide(L)'
;MHRSPQAREILVQLAYDLGEAHALHRLCAGPTDATWYTRMQQLQAQEAADEGFRRRLVESFNGGFAAGSSEFPDCTPQSRAAERAVAARGAALAHQLAADAATTP
;
A
#
# COMPACT_ATOMS: atom_id res chain seq x y z
N MET A 1 19.98 -8.60 -3.38
CA MET A 1 19.22 -9.53 -4.22
C MET A 1 18.02 -8.80 -4.81
N HIS A 2 17.84 -8.90 -6.12
CA HIS A 2 16.73 -8.23 -6.80
C HIS A 2 15.44 -9.08 -6.73
N ARG A 3 14.33 -8.38 -6.56
CA ARG A 3 13.02 -9.02 -6.65
C ARG A 3 12.73 -9.45 -8.09
N SER A 4 11.98 -10.52 -8.27
CA SER A 4 11.52 -10.91 -9.60
C SER A 4 10.61 -9.82 -10.20
N PRO A 5 10.44 -9.77 -11.53
CA PRO A 5 9.50 -8.82 -12.13
C PRO A 5 8.08 -8.94 -11.58
N GLN A 6 7.63 -10.17 -11.31
CA GLN A 6 6.31 -10.41 -10.73
C GLN A 6 6.22 -9.85 -9.30
N ALA A 7 7.24 -10.11 -8.47
CA ALA A 7 7.27 -9.59 -7.10
C ALA A 7 7.30 -8.05 -7.10
N ARG A 8 8.04 -7.44 -8.02
CA ARG A 8 8.09 -5.99 -8.14
C ARG A 8 6.72 -5.41 -8.46
N GLU A 9 5.98 -6.04 -9.38
CA GLU A 9 4.63 -5.59 -9.72
C GLU A 9 3.67 -5.72 -8.54
N ILE A 10 3.74 -6.82 -7.81
CA ILE A 10 2.93 -7.02 -6.59
C ILE A 10 3.22 -5.91 -5.58
N LEU A 11 4.50 -5.59 -5.38
CA LEU A 11 4.90 -4.54 -4.43
C LEU A 11 4.41 -3.15 -4.85
N VAL A 12 4.40 -2.86 -6.15
CA VAL A 12 3.87 -1.59 -6.66
C VAL A 12 2.38 -1.48 -6.39
N GLN A 13 1.62 -2.56 -6.63
CA GLN A 13 0.19 -2.60 -6.33
C GLN A 13 -0.07 -2.49 -4.83
N LEU A 14 0.75 -3.17 -4.01
CA LEU A 14 0.63 -3.09 -2.55
C LEU A 14 0.88 -1.67 -2.06
N ALA A 15 1.88 -0.99 -2.59
CA ALA A 15 2.15 0.40 -2.23
C ALA A 15 0.97 1.31 -2.55
N TYR A 16 0.33 1.10 -3.71
CA TYR A 16 -0.88 1.83 -4.08
C TYR A 16 -2.00 1.60 -3.06
N ASP A 17 -2.25 0.34 -2.70
CA ASP A 17 -3.28 0.00 -1.73
C ASP A 17 -2.98 0.60 -0.35
N LEU A 18 -1.71 0.61 0.08
CA LEU A 18 -1.33 1.25 1.34
C LEU A 18 -1.64 2.75 1.31
N GLY A 19 -1.40 3.42 0.18
CA GLY A 19 -1.72 4.83 0.02
C GLY A 19 -3.21 5.09 0.09
N GLU A 20 -3.99 4.29 -0.62
CA GLU A 20 -5.44 4.41 -0.62
C GLU A 20 -6.02 4.15 0.77
N ALA A 21 -5.56 3.08 1.44
CA ALA A 21 -5.98 2.78 2.82
C ALA A 21 -5.61 3.90 3.78
N HIS A 22 -4.43 4.50 3.61
CA HIS A 22 -3.99 5.62 4.44
C HIS A 22 -4.94 6.81 4.33
N ALA A 23 -5.32 7.18 3.10
CA ALA A 23 -6.26 8.28 2.88
C ALA A 23 -7.62 7.99 3.52
N LEU A 24 -8.16 6.79 3.29
CA LEU A 24 -9.47 6.40 3.80
C LEU A 24 -9.48 6.31 5.34
N HIS A 25 -8.42 5.77 5.93
CA HIS A 25 -8.33 5.63 7.38
C HIS A 25 -8.30 6.99 8.08
N ARG A 26 -7.58 7.96 7.50
CA ARG A 26 -7.47 9.29 8.09
C ARG A 26 -8.79 10.05 8.15
N LEU A 27 -9.76 9.70 7.30
CA LEU A 27 -11.08 10.32 7.37
C LEU A 27 -11.73 10.11 8.74
N CYS A 28 -11.54 8.93 9.33
CA CYS A 28 -12.13 8.58 10.63
C CYS A 28 -11.16 8.77 11.79
N ALA A 29 -9.87 8.49 11.59
CA ALA A 29 -8.87 8.52 12.64
C ALA A 29 -8.21 9.89 12.81
N GLY A 30 -8.31 10.75 11.79
CA GLY A 30 -7.75 12.10 11.85
C GLY A 30 -6.47 12.27 11.06
N PRO A 31 -6.07 13.54 10.81
CA PRO A 31 -4.98 13.85 9.87
C PRO A 31 -3.59 13.50 10.38
N THR A 32 -3.43 13.18 11.66
CA THR A 32 -2.14 12.81 12.23
C THR A 32 -1.96 11.30 12.33
N ASP A 33 -2.96 10.50 11.97
CA ASP A 33 -2.86 9.05 12.02
C ASP A 33 -1.85 8.55 10.98
N ALA A 34 -0.99 7.63 11.37
CA ALA A 34 0.08 7.09 10.55
C ALA A 34 0.04 5.56 10.46
N THR A 35 -1.08 4.92 10.79
CA THR A 35 -1.19 3.46 10.83
C THR A 35 -0.72 2.81 9.52
N TRP A 36 -1.29 3.21 8.40
CA TRP A 36 -0.92 2.64 7.10
C TRP A 36 0.40 3.21 6.56
N TYR A 37 0.69 4.47 6.86
CA TYR A 37 1.94 5.10 6.45
C TYR A 37 3.15 4.41 7.08
N THR A 38 3.04 3.97 8.34
CA THR A 38 4.09 3.23 9.00
C THR A 38 4.43 1.94 8.25
N ARG A 39 3.42 1.25 7.72
CA ARG A 39 3.64 0.06 6.89
C ARG A 39 4.38 0.39 5.59
N MET A 40 4.05 1.54 4.98
CA MET A 40 4.77 2.00 3.79
C MET A 40 6.24 2.29 4.10
N GLN A 41 6.53 2.89 5.25
CA GLN A 41 7.92 3.14 5.65
C GLN A 41 8.69 1.84 5.82
N GLN A 42 8.06 0.81 6.39
CA GLN A 42 8.66 -0.51 6.53
C GLN A 42 8.96 -1.14 5.16
N LEU A 43 8.03 -1.00 4.24
CA LEU A 43 8.23 -1.49 2.87
C LEU A 43 9.41 -0.80 2.19
N GLN A 44 9.50 0.53 2.30
CA GLN A 44 10.62 1.29 1.76
C GLN A 44 11.95 0.84 2.35
N ALA A 45 11.99 0.58 3.65
CA ALA A 45 13.20 0.14 4.32
C ALA A 45 13.68 -1.22 3.81
N GLN A 46 12.74 -2.12 3.51
CA GLN A 46 13.06 -3.43 2.96
C GLN A 46 13.62 -3.35 1.54
N GLU A 47 13.26 -2.32 0.78
CA GLU A 47 13.70 -2.14 -0.62
C GLU A 47 14.73 -1.02 -0.76
N ALA A 48 15.42 -0.67 0.32
CA ALA A 48 16.36 0.46 0.37
C ALA A 48 17.53 0.30 -0.60
N ALA A 49 17.94 -0.96 -0.92
CA ALA A 49 19.07 -1.22 -1.79
C ALA A 49 18.81 -0.88 -3.26
N ASP A 50 17.54 -0.77 -3.68
CA ASP A 50 17.16 -0.40 -5.04
C ASP A 50 16.43 0.94 -5.00
N GLU A 51 17.20 2.02 -5.18
CA GLU A 51 16.70 3.38 -5.04
C GLU A 51 15.65 3.74 -6.09
N GLY A 52 15.85 3.32 -7.34
CA GLY A 52 14.89 3.57 -8.41
C GLY A 52 13.55 2.87 -8.17
N PHE A 53 13.61 1.63 -7.72
CA PHE A 53 12.41 0.88 -7.39
C PHE A 53 11.70 1.47 -6.17
N ARG A 54 12.45 1.84 -5.15
CA ARG A 54 11.88 2.49 -3.96
C ARG A 54 11.12 3.76 -4.33
N ARG A 55 11.68 4.56 -5.24
CA ARG A 55 11.03 5.78 -5.76
C ARG A 55 9.73 5.44 -6.47
N ARG A 56 9.71 4.38 -7.25
CA ARG A 56 8.51 3.90 -7.93
C ARG A 56 7.43 3.50 -6.92
N LEU A 57 7.82 2.88 -5.81
CA LEU A 57 6.87 2.52 -4.74
C LEU A 57 6.27 3.77 -4.10
N VAL A 58 7.07 4.80 -3.85
CA VAL A 58 6.58 6.07 -3.30
C VAL A 58 5.59 6.73 -4.24
N GLU A 59 5.87 6.76 -5.53
CA GLU A 59 4.95 7.32 -6.53
C GLU A 59 3.63 6.56 -6.55
N SER A 60 3.68 5.24 -6.46
CA SER A 60 2.48 4.40 -6.41
C SER A 60 1.66 4.67 -5.15
N PHE A 61 2.30 4.76 -3.99
CA PHE A 61 1.65 5.12 -2.74
C PHE A 61 0.94 6.48 -2.86
N ASN A 62 1.62 7.47 -3.41
CA ASN A 62 1.06 8.80 -3.59
C ASN A 62 -0.14 8.78 -4.52
N GLY A 63 -0.10 7.97 -5.56
CA GLY A 63 -1.25 7.76 -6.46
C GLY A 63 -2.45 7.17 -5.73
N GLY A 64 -2.22 6.16 -4.91
CA GLY A 64 -3.27 5.55 -4.09
C GLY A 64 -3.86 6.53 -3.07
N PHE A 65 -3.00 7.31 -2.42
CA PHE A 65 -3.44 8.34 -1.48
C PHE A 65 -4.32 9.37 -2.17
N ALA A 66 -3.93 9.83 -3.35
CA ALA A 66 -4.74 10.79 -4.11
C ALA A 66 -6.10 10.19 -4.49
N ALA A 67 -6.13 8.94 -4.91
CA ALA A 67 -7.36 8.25 -5.27
C ALA A 67 -8.30 8.14 -4.06
N GLY A 68 -7.80 7.68 -2.92
CA GLY A 68 -8.60 7.55 -1.70
C GLY A 68 -9.09 8.89 -1.19
N SER A 69 -8.26 9.94 -1.28
CA SER A 69 -8.62 11.28 -0.84
C SER A 69 -9.75 11.90 -1.66
N SER A 70 -9.85 11.54 -2.95
CA SER A 70 -10.89 12.08 -3.82
C SER A 70 -12.19 11.27 -3.80
N GLU A 71 -12.17 10.07 -3.23
CA GLU A 71 -13.28 9.13 -3.27
C GLU A 71 -14.40 9.49 -2.29
N PHE A 72 -14.03 9.89 -1.08
CA PHE A 72 -14.98 10.24 -0.02
C PHE A 72 -14.55 11.53 0.67
N PRO A 73 -15.47 12.48 0.91
CA PRO A 73 -15.14 13.71 1.63
C PRO A 73 -15.09 13.52 3.15
N ASP A 74 -15.80 12.52 3.69
CA ASP A 74 -16.01 12.39 5.13
C ASP A 74 -15.93 10.94 5.60
N CYS A 75 -15.75 10.78 6.92
CA CYS A 75 -15.87 9.49 7.59
C CYS A 75 -17.32 9.03 7.59
N THR A 76 -17.60 7.94 6.90
CA THR A 76 -18.94 7.36 6.78
C THR A 76 -18.84 5.84 6.85
N PRO A 77 -19.99 5.13 7.04
CA PRO A 77 -19.97 3.67 6.91
C PRO A 77 -19.46 3.21 5.54
N GLN A 78 -19.70 3.98 4.48
CA GLN A 78 -19.24 3.67 3.13
C GLN A 78 -17.73 3.83 3.02
N SER A 79 -17.16 4.90 3.59
CA SER A 79 -15.69 5.07 3.56
C SER A 79 -14.98 4.01 4.39
N ARG A 80 -15.57 3.59 5.50
CA ARG A 80 -15.04 2.49 6.30
C ARG A 80 -15.08 1.16 5.57
N ALA A 81 -16.17 0.90 4.84
CA ALA A 81 -16.29 -0.30 4.01
C ALA A 81 -15.26 -0.29 2.89
N ALA A 82 -15.01 0.87 2.28
CA ALA A 82 -13.99 1.03 1.25
C ALA A 82 -12.60 0.74 1.82
N GLU A 83 -12.28 1.24 3.01
CA GLU A 83 -11.01 0.93 3.66
C GLU A 83 -10.84 -0.57 3.89
N ARG A 84 -11.88 -1.25 4.38
CA ARG A 84 -11.82 -2.71 4.59
C ARG A 84 -11.57 -3.46 3.29
N ALA A 85 -12.19 -3.02 2.20
CA ALA A 85 -12.00 -3.64 0.88
C ALA A 85 -10.55 -3.47 0.38
N VAL A 86 -9.99 -2.27 0.55
CA VAL A 86 -8.60 -1.99 0.19
C VAL A 86 -7.64 -2.82 1.05
N ALA A 87 -7.90 -2.90 2.36
CA ALA A 87 -7.09 -3.69 3.27
C ALA A 87 -7.10 -5.19 2.88
N ALA A 88 -8.25 -5.70 2.46
CA ALA A 88 -8.38 -7.09 1.99
C ALA A 88 -7.57 -7.32 0.71
N ARG A 89 -7.60 -6.37 -0.25
CA ARG A 89 -6.78 -6.47 -1.46
C ARG A 89 -5.29 -6.45 -1.12
N GLY A 90 -4.88 -5.58 -0.20
CA GLY A 90 -3.50 -5.51 0.25
C GLY A 90 -3.04 -6.80 0.91
N ALA A 91 -3.89 -7.39 1.74
CA ALA A 91 -3.59 -8.68 2.38
C ALA A 91 -3.42 -9.79 1.34
N ALA A 92 -4.27 -9.81 0.31
CA ALA A 92 -4.16 -10.78 -0.77
C ALA A 92 -2.85 -10.62 -1.54
N LEU A 93 -2.43 -9.39 -1.81
CA LEU A 93 -1.16 -9.10 -2.48
C LEU A 93 0.03 -9.54 -1.62
N ALA A 94 -0.02 -9.29 -0.32
CA ALA A 94 1.03 -9.73 0.60
C ALA A 94 1.13 -11.26 0.63
N HIS A 95 0.00 -11.95 0.55
CA HIS A 95 -0.05 -13.41 0.45
C HIS A 95 0.59 -13.91 -0.84
N GLN A 96 0.29 -13.27 -1.97
CA GLN A 96 0.91 -13.60 -3.26
C GLN A 96 2.41 -13.39 -3.22
N LEU A 97 2.86 -12.30 -2.59
CA LEU A 97 4.28 -12.01 -2.46
C LEU A 97 5.00 -13.10 -1.66
N ALA A 98 4.40 -13.53 -0.54
CA ALA A 98 4.97 -14.59 0.28
C ALA A 98 5.02 -15.92 -0.47
N ALA A 99 3.99 -16.24 -1.25
CA ALA A 99 3.95 -17.45 -2.06
C ALA A 99 5.02 -17.43 -3.16
N ASP A 100 5.22 -16.29 -3.81
CA ASP A 100 6.25 -16.11 -4.83
C ASP A 100 7.64 -16.32 -4.23
N ALA A 101 7.91 -15.76 -3.06
CA ALA A 101 9.18 -15.92 -2.37
C ALA A 101 9.42 -17.39 -1.98
N ALA A 102 8.37 -18.13 -1.57
CA ALA A 102 8.47 -19.52 -1.17
C ALA A 102 8.75 -20.45 -2.36
N THR A 103 8.36 -20.06 -3.58
CA THR A 103 8.56 -20.87 -4.79
C THR A 103 9.85 -20.54 -5.52
N THR A 104 10.54 -19.48 -5.14
CA THR A 104 11.81 -19.06 -5.77
C THR A 104 12.97 -19.78 -5.08
N PRO A 105 13.80 -20.56 -5.82
CA PRO A 105 14.95 -21.24 -5.24
C PRO A 105 15.98 -20.29 -4.64
#